data_52a80fe4fa686d72762698c1cef15cd5
#
_entry.id   52a80fe4fa686d72762698c1cef15cd5
#
_cell.length_a   1.000
_cell.length_b   1.000
_cell.length_c   1.000
_cell.angle_alpha   90.00
_cell.angle_beta   90.00
_cell.angle_gamma   90.00
#
_symmetry.space_group_name_H-M   'P 1'
#
loop_
_entity.id
_entity.type
_entity.pdbx_description
1 polymer ?
#
loop_
_entity_poly.entity_id
_entity_poly.type
_entity_poly.pdbx_seq_one_letter_code
_entity_poly.pdbx_strand_id
1 'polypeptide(L)'
;PISVRSGQPNIMNALFTATSATCVTGLIVADTYQNWTTFGIIVIFTLIQIGGLGFMTIGVYISIILKKKIGLKQRENLQESVNSMEIAGVVRLARKIVQGTFLIEGIGALLLSTRFIPRFGLQRGIAFSIFHAVSAFCNAGFDLMGYEEAYASLVSFEGDVLVNMVVMFLILTGGIGFIVWDDLMRNKWHFKKYLLHTKIVLTFTIGLTVIATIVFLVLENHGVLAGLTPG
;
A
#
# COMPACT_ATOMS: atom_id res chain seq x y z
N PRO A 1 -3.21 2.17 -27.02
CA PRO A 1 -3.32 0.88 -27.72
C PRO A 1 -2.45 -0.21 -27.09
N ILE A 2 -1.25 0.12 -26.56
CA ILE A 2 -0.31 -0.88 -26.03
C ILE A 2 -0.75 -1.37 -24.62
N SER A 3 -1.47 -0.54 -23.89
CA SER A 3 -1.81 -0.78 -22.47
C SER A 3 -3.12 -1.51 -22.25
N VAL A 4 -4.02 -1.62 -23.27
CA VAL A 4 -5.36 -2.20 -23.16
C VAL A 4 -5.41 -3.55 -23.87
N ARG A 5 -5.99 -4.59 -23.24
CA ARG A 5 -6.09 -5.94 -23.81
C ARG A 5 -7.18 -6.08 -24.85
N SER A 6 -8.35 -5.48 -24.61
CA SER A 6 -9.53 -5.63 -25.44
C SER A 6 -10.10 -4.27 -25.83
N GLY A 7 -10.29 -4.05 -27.14
CA GLY A 7 -11.07 -2.95 -27.66
C GLY A 7 -10.33 -1.64 -27.85
N GLN A 8 -11.09 -0.60 -28.10
CA GLN A 8 -10.57 0.73 -28.33
C GLN A 8 -10.08 1.36 -27.00
N PRO A 9 -8.90 1.99 -26.97
CA PRO A 9 -8.42 2.66 -25.78
C PRO A 9 -9.36 3.81 -25.43
N ASN A 10 -10.03 3.71 -24.29
CA ASN A 10 -10.82 4.80 -23.75
C ASN A 10 -9.90 5.72 -22.93
N ILE A 11 -9.66 6.94 -23.43
CA ILE A 11 -8.81 7.94 -22.79
C ILE A 11 -9.32 8.27 -21.39
N MET A 12 -10.64 8.34 -21.19
CA MET A 12 -11.24 8.63 -19.89
C MET A 12 -10.93 7.52 -18.86
N ASN A 13 -11.04 6.24 -19.26
CA ASN A 13 -10.71 5.12 -18.39
C ASN A 13 -9.21 5.11 -18.04
N ALA A 14 -8.35 5.43 -18.99
CA ALA A 14 -6.91 5.52 -18.76
C ALA A 14 -6.56 6.68 -17.79
N LEU A 15 -7.16 7.85 -18.00
CA LEU A 15 -6.97 9.02 -17.13
C LEU A 15 -7.47 8.73 -15.71
N PHE A 16 -8.68 8.17 -15.58
CA PHE A 16 -9.25 7.82 -14.28
C PHE A 16 -8.36 6.81 -13.54
N THR A 17 -7.96 5.72 -14.21
CA THR A 17 -7.11 4.69 -13.59
C THR A 17 -5.74 5.23 -13.21
N ALA A 18 -5.10 6.05 -14.06
CA ALA A 18 -3.83 6.68 -13.74
C ALA A 18 -3.93 7.65 -12.55
N THR A 19 -5.00 8.45 -12.49
CA THR A 19 -5.26 9.35 -11.36
C THR A 19 -5.51 8.55 -10.08
N SER A 20 -6.37 7.52 -10.15
CA SER A 20 -6.68 6.64 -9.02
C SER A 20 -5.41 5.94 -8.49
N ALA A 21 -4.57 5.42 -9.38
CA ALA A 21 -3.31 4.78 -9.00
C ALA A 21 -2.32 5.77 -8.36
N THR A 22 -2.16 6.97 -8.94
CA THR A 22 -1.24 7.99 -8.43
C THR A 22 -1.71 8.60 -7.11
N CYS A 23 -3.01 8.84 -6.97
CA CYS A 23 -3.60 9.35 -5.74
C CYS A 23 -3.93 8.26 -4.71
N VAL A 24 -3.66 7.01 -5.05
CA VAL A 24 -3.85 5.85 -4.16
C VAL A 24 -5.30 5.75 -3.65
N THR A 25 -6.29 5.98 -4.53
CA THR A 25 -7.71 6.01 -4.15
C THR A 25 -8.40 4.66 -4.23
N GLY A 26 -7.90 3.73 -5.06
CA GLY A 26 -8.44 2.38 -5.20
C GLY A 26 -9.73 2.25 -6.01
N LEU A 27 -10.20 3.34 -6.59
CA LEU A 27 -11.39 3.29 -7.44
C LEU A 27 -11.02 2.82 -8.84
N ILE A 28 -11.81 1.89 -9.40
CA ILE A 28 -11.61 1.35 -10.73
C ILE A 28 -12.91 1.47 -11.55
N VAL A 29 -12.79 1.84 -12.81
CA VAL A 29 -13.90 1.85 -13.79
C VAL A 29 -13.86 0.66 -14.71
N ALA A 30 -12.76 -0.09 -14.70
CA ALA A 30 -12.56 -1.32 -15.44
C ALA A 30 -11.64 -2.23 -14.63
N ASP A 31 -11.89 -3.55 -14.70
CA ASP A 31 -11.10 -4.54 -13.97
C ASP A 31 -9.61 -4.42 -14.32
N THR A 32 -8.76 -4.43 -13.29
CA THR A 32 -7.32 -4.15 -13.46
C THR A 32 -6.64 -5.26 -14.25
N TYR A 33 -6.96 -6.52 -14.02
CA TYR A 33 -6.34 -7.63 -14.73
C TYR A 33 -6.92 -7.84 -16.13
N GLN A 34 -8.24 -7.76 -16.28
CA GLN A 34 -8.91 -8.07 -17.55
C GLN A 34 -8.74 -6.96 -18.59
N ASN A 35 -8.78 -5.70 -18.17
CA ASN A 35 -8.72 -4.57 -19.10
C ASN A 35 -7.30 -4.19 -19.51
N TRP A 36 -6.32 -4.31 -18.61
CA TRP A 36 -4.96 -3.82 -18.86
C TRP A 36 -4.01 -4.94 -19.27
N THR A 37 -3.12 -4.66 -20.20
CA THR A 37 -2.00 -5.54 -20.56
C THR A 37 -0.98 -5.61 -19.44
N THR A 38 -0.04 -6.55 -19.52
CA THR A 38 1.10 -6.61 -18.57
C THR A 38 1.84 -5.28 -18.50
N PHE A 39 2.01 -4.58 -19.62
CA PHE A 39 2.61 -3.24 -19.65
C PHE A 39 1.74 -2.23 -18.88
N GLY A 40 0.43 -2.22 -19.09
CA GLY A 40 -0.50 -1.36 -18.34
C GLY A 40 -0.47 -1.64 -16.84
N ILE A 41 -0.42 -2.89 -16.43
CA ILE A 41 -0.30 -3.30 -15.03
C ILE A 41 1.02 -2.81 -14.41
N ILE A 42 2.15 -2.90 -15.14
CA ILE A 42 3.45 -2.37 -14.67
C ILE A 42 3.38 -0.84 -14.50
N VAL A 43 2.71 -0.13 -15.41
CA VAL A 43 2.51 1.33 -15.27
C VAL A 43 1.67 1.63 -14.03
N ILE A 44 0.54 0.94 -13.83
CA ILE A 44 -0.31 1.11 -12.63
C ILE A 44 0.48 0.83 -11.36
N PHE A 45 1.23 -0.28 -11.31
CA PHE A 45 2.11 -0.62 -10.20
C PHE A 45 3.12 0.48 -9.87
N THR A 46 3.76 1.03 -10.90
CA THR A 46 4.73 2.12 -10.74
C THR A 46 4.06 3.40 -10.22
N LEU A 47 2.86 3.74 -10.72
CA LEU A 47 2.10 4.88 -10.25
C LEU A 47 1.66 4.73 -8.78
N ILE A 48 1.22 3.54 -8.38
CA ILE A 48 0.90 3.21 -6.99
C ILE A 48 2.11 3.41 -6.09
N GLN A 49 3.28 2.89 -6.50
CA GLN A 49 4.51 3.02 -5.71
C GLN A 49 4.96 4.49 -5.59
N ILE A 50 4.86 5.27 -6.66
CA ILE A 50 5.16 6.71 -6.66
C ILE A 50 4.17 7.46 -5.76
N GLY A 51 2.89 7.17 -5.88
CA GLY A 51 1.83 7.78 -5.09
C GLY A 51 1.96 7.47 -3.60
N GLY A 52 2.13 6.20 -3.23
CA GLY A 52 2.21 5.74 -1.85
C GLY A 52 3.45 6.24 -1.09
N LEU A 53 4.61 6.31 -1.75
CA LEU A 53 5.82 6.90 -1.17
C LEU A 53 5.80 8.43 -1.17
N GLY A 54 4.96 9.04 -2.00
CA GLY A 54 4.96 10.46 -2.29
C GLY A 54 6.08 10.86 -3.27
N PHE A 55 5.72 11.59 -4.31
CA PHE A 55 6.63 11.92 -5.40
C PHE A 55 7.89 12.68 -4.96
N MET A 56 7.79 13.50 -3.90
CA MET A 56 8.93 14.24 -3.35
C MET A 56 9.97 13.31 -2.71
N THR A 57 9.52 12.30 -1.96
CA THR A 57 10.41 11.28 -1.36
C THR A 57 11.17 10.52 -2.44
N ILE A 58 10.48 10.12 -3.52
CA ILE A 58 11.10 9.43 -4.66
C ILE A 58 12.06 10.36 -5.41
N GLY A 59 11.66 11.61 -5.65
CA GLY A 59 12.51 12.61 -6.32
C GLY A 59 13.84 12.84 -5.59
N VAL A 60 13.78 12.93 -4.26
CA VAL A 60 14.99 13.04 -3.44
C VAL A 60 15.80 11.75 -3.46
N TYR A 61 15.15 10.59 -3.40
CA TYR A 61 15.85 9.31 -3.45
C TYR A 61 16.60 9.11 -4.78
N ILE A 62 15.97 9.45 -5.90
CA ILE A 62 16.61 9.47 -7.23
C ILE A 62 17.80 10.46 -7.23
N SER A 63 17.65 11.64 -6.65
CA SER A 63 18.73 12.63 -6.53
C SER A 63 19.92 12.11 -5.73
N ILE A 64 19.64 11.34 -4.67
CA ILE A 64 20.68 10.67 -3.87
C ILE A 64 21.42 9.61 -4.69
N ILE A 65 20.70 8.76 -5.43
CA ILE A 65 21.31 7.73 -6.30
C ILE A 65 22.19 8.37 -7.36
N LEU A 66 21.73 9.44 -7.99
CA LEU A 66 22.46 10.19 -9.01
C LEU A 66 23.60 11.04 -8.42
N LYS A 67 23.84 10.98 -7.09
CA LYS A 67 24.86 11.77 -6.37
C LYS A 67 24.73 13.29 -6.60
N LYS A 68 23.54 13.79 -6.94
CA LYS A 68 23.28 15.22 -7.07
C LYS A 68 23.23 15.88 -5.72
N LYS A 69 23.75 17.12 -5.61
CA LYS A 69 23.64 17.93 -4.38
C LYS A 69 22.17 18.34 -4.20
N ILE A 70 21.60 17.97 -3.06
CA ILE A 70 20.25 18.36 -2.69
C ILE A 70 20.31 19.74 -2.04
N GLY A 71 19.76 20.75 -2.73
CA GLY A 71 19.72 22.13 -2.24
C GLY A 71 18.76 22.33 -1.07
N LEU A 72 18.86 23.48 -0.40
CA LEU A 72 18.02 23.82 0.75
C LEU A 72 16.52 23.78 0.41
N LYS A 73 16.11 24.38 -0.71
CA LYS A 73 14.71 24.37 -1.17
C LYS A 73 14.14 22.96 -1.39
N GLN A 74 14.94 22.03 -1.89
CA GLN A 74 14.53 20.64 -2.03
C GLN A 74 14.39 19.93 -0.68
N ARG A 75 15.21 20.30 0.31
CA ARG A 75 15.12 19.78 1.66
C ARG A 75 13.88 20.29 2.40
N GLU A 76 13.53 21.58 2.21
CA GLU A 76 12.31 22.18 2.74
C GLU A 76 11.06 21.48 2.18
N ASN A 77 10.96 21.33 0.87
CA ASN A 77 9.85 20.62 0.23
C ASN A 77 9.74 19.16 0.68
N LEU A 78 10.88 18.49 0.89
CA LEU A 78 10.89 17.12 1.41
C LEU A 78 10.45 17.08 2.87
N GLN A 79 10.90 18.04 3.69
CA GLN A 79 10.48 18.16 5.09
C GLN A 79 8.97 18.28 5.19
N GLU A 80 8.36 19.09 4.35
CA GLU A 80 6.92 19.28 4.29
C GLU A 80 6.21 18.00 3.83
N SER A 81 6.72 17.33 2.79
CA SER A 81 6.09 16.11 2.24
C SER A 81 6.13 14.91 3.19
N VAL A 82 7.17 14.79 4.02
CA VAL A 82 7.27 13.73 5.04
C VAL A 82 6.84 14.21 6.42
N ASN A 83 6.33 15.44 6.50
CA ASN A 83 5.87 16.08 7.74
C ASN A 83 6.90 16.04 8.88
N SER A 84 8.20 16.22 8.56
CA SER A 84 9.29 16.17 9.52
C SER A 84 9.49 17.52 10.23
N MET A 85 9.86 17.51 11.50
CA MET A 85 10.12 18.73 12.26
C MET A 85 11.51 19.34 12.02
N GLU A 86 12.44 18.60 11.39
CA GLU A 86 13.83 19.03 11.21
C GLU A 86 14.26 18.96 9.73
N ILE A 87 14.80 20.06 9.21
CA ILE A 87 15.44 20.10 7.87
C ILE A 87 16.74 19.27 7.88
N ALA A 88 17.47 19.33 9.00
CA ALA A 88 18.68 18.55 9.18
C ALA A 88 18.34 17.07 9.39
N GLY A 89 18.71 16.22 8.44
CA GLY A 89 18.48 14.77 8.53
C GLY A 89 17.30 14.26 7.70
N VAL A 90 16.48 15.15 7.13
CA VAL A 90 15.33 14.75 6.28
C VAL A 90 15.71 13.84 5.11
N VAL A 91 16.88 14.04 4.51
CA VAL A 91 17.42 13.18 3.45
C VAL A 91 17.76 11.76 3.96
N ARG A 92 18.25 11.67 5.21
CA ARG A 92 18.51 10.39 5.86
C ARG A 92 17.20 9.67 6.19
N LEU A 93 16.20 10.43 6.62
CA LEU A 93 14.85 9.92 6.85
C LEU A 93 14.23 9.38 5.56
N ALA A 94 14.28 10.14 4.45
CA ALA A 94 13.77 9.68 3.15
C ALA A 94 14.43 8.37 2.69
N ARG A 95 15.74 8.22 2.89
CA ARG A 95 16.43 6.97 2.58
C ARG A 95 15.92 5.81 3.43
N LYS A 96 15.73 6.02 4.74
CA LYS A 96 15.19 5.00 5.64
C LYS A 96 13.75 4.63 5.27
N ILE A 97 12.92 5.61 4.89
CA ILE A 97 11.55 5.41 4.43
C ILE A 97 11.54 4.45 3.23
N VAL A 98 12.27 4.80 2.17
CA VAL A 98 12.29 3.99 0.95
C VAL A 98 12.83 2.58 1.22
N GLN A 99 13.93 2.46 1.98
CA GLN A 99 14.48 1.14 2.32
C GLN A 99 13.52 0.33 3.19
N GLY A 100 12.88 0.96 4.19
CA GLY A 100 11.90 0.32 5.06
C GLY A 100 10.67 -0.15 4.28
N THR A 101 10.16 0.67 3.37
CA THR A 101 9.04 0.33 2.49
C THR A 101 9.35 -0.93 1.67
N PHE A 102 10.44 -0.92 0.90
CA PHE A 102 10.81 -2.09 0.09
C PHE A 102 11.06 -3.36 0.93
N LEU A 103 11.59 -3.20 2.15
CA LEU A 103 11.77 -4.33 3.05
C LEU A 103 10.43 -4.93 3.50
N ILE A 104 9.48 -4.09 3.92
CA ILE A 104 8.17 -4.55 4.41
C ILE A 104 7.33 -5.10 3.25
N GLU A 105 7.30 -4.41 2.12
CA GLU A 105 6.65 -4.91 0.90
C GLU A 105 7.25 -6.25 0.45
N GLY A 106 8.57 -6.38 0.48
CA GLY A 106 9.26 -7.63 0.16
C GLY A 106 8.90 -8.79 1.10
N ILE A 107 8.85 -8.53 2.41
CA ILE A 107 8.42 -9.55 3.39
C ILE A 107 6.94 -9.90 3.15
N GLY A 108 6.07 -8.91 2.95
CA GLY A 108 4.67 -9.13 2.62
C GLY A 108 4.48 -9.95 1.36
N ALA A 109 5.21 -9.63 0.29
CA ALA A 109 5.19 -10.38 -0.96
C ALA A 109 5.67 -11.83 -0.77
N LEU A 110 6.73 -12.06 0.01
CA LEU A 110 7.21 -13.41 0.33
C LEU A 110 6.15 -14.22 1.09
N LEU A 111 5.48 -13.63 2.06
CA LEU A 111 4.41 -14.31 2.80
C LEU A 111 3.21 -14.60 1.90
N LEU A 112 2.74 -13.64 1.10
CA LEU A 112 1.64 -13.85 0.15
C LEU A 112 2.00 -14.90 -0.91
N SER A 113 3.26 -14.99 -1.34
CA SER A 113 3.70 -15.95 -2.34
C SER A 113 3.49 -17.39 -1.90
N THR A 114 3.52 -17.68 -0.59
CA THR A 114 3.26 -19.04 -0.06
C THR A 114 1.83 -19.51 -0.35
N ARG A 115 0.87 -18.59 -0.54
CA ARG A 115 -0.52 -18.90 -0.86
C ARG A 115 -0.83 -18.71 -2.35
N PHE A 116 -0.23 -17.72 -2.99
CA PHE A 116 -0.52 -17.38 -4.39
C PHE A 116 0.22 -18.30 -5.38
N ILE A 117 1.44 -18.76 -5.07
CA ILE A 117 2.17 -19.68 -5.96
C ILE A 117 1.44 -21.02 -6.14
N PRO A 118 0.94 -21.69 -5.09
CA PRO A 118 0.20 -22.94 -5.25
C PRO A 118 -1.09 -22.79 -6.08
N ARG A 119 -1.74 -21.60 -6.04
CA ARG A 119 -3.00 -21.35 -6.72
C ARG A 119 -2.82 -20.87 -8.17
N PHE A 120 -1.86 -19.99 -8.43
CA PHE A 120 -1.70 -19.31 -9.72
C PHE A 120 -0.46 -19.76 -10.50
N GLY A 121 0.34 -20.67 -9.94
CA GLY A 121 1.64 -21.08 -10.48
C GLY A 121 2.76 -20.09 -10.17
N LEU A 122 4.00 -20.50 -10.38
CA LEU A 122 5.19 -19.79 -9.91
C LEU A 122 5.28 -18.36 -10.46
N GLN A 123 5.17 -18.19 -11.78
CA GLN A 123 5.38 -16.88 -12.41
C GLN A 123 4.29 -15.86 -12.05
N ARG A 124 3.02 -16.27 -12.14
CA ARG A 124 1.87 -15.40 -11.79
C ARG A 124 1.77 -15.21 -10.29
N GLY A 125 1.98 -16.27 -9.51
CA GLY A 125 1.93 -16.18 -8.05
C GLY A 125 2.93 -15.17 -7.49
N ILE A 126 4.16 -15.12 -8.00
CA ILE A 126 5.15 -14.11 -7.60
C ILE A 126 4.69 -12.70 -8.01
N ALA A 127 4.26 -12.52 -9.27
CA ALA A 127 3.82 -11.22 -9.75
C ALA A 127 2.62 -10.68 -8.95
N PHE A 128 1.63 -11.53 -8.66
CA PHE A 128 0.46 -11.19 -7.87
C PHE A 128 0.85 -10.87 -6.42
N SER A 129 1.76 -11.64 -5.82
CA SER A 129 2.22 -11.38 -4.46
C SER A 129 2.89 -10.02 -4.32
N ILE A 130 3.77 -9.67 -5.26
CA ILE A 130 4.44 -8.37 -5.27
C ILE A 130 3.43 -7.25 -5.47
N PHE A 131 2.52 -7.39 -6.44
CA PHE A 131 1.51 -6.38 -6.74
C PHE A 131 0.58 -6.12 -5.53
N HIS A 132 0.06 -7.18 -4.90
CA HIS A 132 -0.84 -7.04 -3.77
C HIS A 132 -0.13 -6.53 -2.52
N ALA A 133 1.14 -6.91 -2.30
CA ALA A 133 1.91 -6.38 -1.18
C ALA A 133 2.12 -4.87 -1.29
N VAL A 134 2.47 -4.38 -2.48
CA VAL A 134 2.62 -2.94 -2.75
C VAL A 134 1.27 -2.23 -2.67
N SER A 135 0.22 -2.78 -3.30
CA SER A 135 -1.13 -2.21 -3.26
C SER A 135 -1.65 -2.08 -1.83
N ALA A 136 -1.46 -3.11 -1.01
CA ALA A 136 -1.87 -3.10 0.40
C ALA A 136 -1.05 -2.11 1.25
N PHE A 137 0.28 -2.11 1.10
CA PHE A 137 1.15 -1.19 1.84
C PHE A 137 0.89 0.27 1.48
N CYS A 138 0.73 0.58 0.20
CA CYS A 138 0.39 1.93 -0.26
C CYS A 138 -1.06 2.31 0.02
N ASN A 139 -1.92 1.41 0.54
CA ASN A 139 -3.37 1.60 0.70
C ASN A 139 -4.08 1.89 -0.63
N ALA A 140 -3.57 1.33 -1.73
CA ALA A 140 -4.03 1.64 -3.07
C ALA A 140 -5.33 0.94 -3.48
N GLY A 141 -5.64 -0.24 -2.92
CA GLY A 141 -6.87 -0.96 -3.18
C GLY A 141 -6.98 -1.60 -4.58
N PHE A 142 -5.94 -1.56 -5.39
CA PHE A 142 -5.89 -2.28 -6.67
C PHE A 142 -5.55 -3.75 -6.45
N ASP A 143 -6.18 -4.63 -7.24
CA ASP A 143 -5.96 -6.07 -7.23
C ASP A 143 -5.80 -6.65 -8.64
N LEU A 144 -5.33 -7.90 -8.72
CA LEU A 144 -5.19 -8.66 -9.96
C LEU A 144 -6.06 -9.93 -9.96
N MET A 145 -7.02 -10.06 -9.02
CA MET A 145 -7.89 -11.22 -8.90
C MET A 145 -8.91 -11.32 -10.03
N GLY A 146 -9.09 -10.28 -10.83
CA GLY A 146 -9.79 -10.34 -12.11
C GLY A 146 -9.29 -11.43 -13.06
N TYR A 147 -8.18 -12.12 -12.72
CA TYR A 147 -7.73 -13.34 -13.38
C TYR A 147 -8.73 -14.48 -13.21
N GLU A 148 -9.36 -14.64 -12.07
CA GLU A 148 -10.37 -15.68 -11.81
C GLU A 148 -11.76 -15.19 -12.20
N GLU A 149 -12.17 -14.05 -11.69
CA GLU A 149 -13.47 -13.45 -11.94
C GLU A 149 -13.34 -11.91 -11.93
N ALA A 150 -14.04 -11.23 -12.84
CA ALA A 150 -14.02 -9.78 -12.91
C ALA A 150 -14.48 -9.14 -11.60
N TYR A 151 -13.72 -8.18 -11.10
CA TYR A 151 -14.01 -7.44 -9.86
C TYR A 151 -14.06 -8.32 -8.59
N ALA A 152 -13.50 -9.53 -8.63
CA ALA A 152 -13.54 -10.46 -7.50
C ALA A 152 -12.78 -9.95 -6.26
N SER A 153 -11.79 -9.07 -6.43
CA SER A 153 -10.91 -8.63 -5.35
C SER A 153 -10.30 -9.81 -4.58
N LEU A 154 -10.04 -9.68 -3.29
CA LEU A 154 -9.50 -10.77 -2.45
C LEU A 154 -10.58 -11.63 -1.78
N VAL A 155 -11.85 -11.55 -2.24
CA VAL A 155 -12.97 -12.32 -1.65
C VAL A 155 -12.70 -13.83 -1.67
N SER A 156 -12.05 -14.33 -2.72
CA SER A 156 -11.69 -15.75 -2.81
C SER A 156 -10.68 -16.23 -1.75
N PHE A 157 -10.11 -15.32 -0.95
CA PHE A 157 -9.20 -15.58 0.16
C PHE A 157 -9.79 -15.20 1.53
N GLU A 158 -11.11 -15.00 1.63
CA GLU A 158 -11.78 -14.60 2.87
C GLU A 158 -11.49 -15.54 4.03
N GLY A 159 -11.41 -16.85 3.80
CA GLY A 159 -11.06 -17.87 4.79
C GLY A 159 -9.55 -18.08 5.01
N ASP A 160 -8.66 -17.41 4.26
CA ASP A 160 -7.22 -17.60 4.43
C ASP A 160 -6.66 -16.59 5.45
N VAL A 161 -6.46 -17.08 6.68
CA VAL A 161 -5.96 -16.29 7.80
C VAL A 161 -4.62 -15.62 7.49
N LEU A 162 -3.70 -16.32 6.77
CA LEU A 162 -2.39 -15.77 6.45
C LEU A 162 -2.52 -14.57 5.50
N VAL A 163 -3.28 -14.71 4.41
CA VAL A 163 -3.48 -13.62 3.44
C VAL A 163 -4.10 -12.42 4.13
N ASN A 164 -5.19 -12.63 4.90
CA ASN A 164 -5.89 -11.56 5.60
C ASN A 164 -4.98 -10.85 6.61
N MET A 165 -4.23 -11.59 7.43
CA MET A 165 -3.31 -10.99 8.42
C MET A 165 -2.18 -10.21 7.77
N VAL A 166 -1.58 -10.72 6.69
CA VAL A 166 -0.49 -10.03 5.97
C VAL A 166 -1.02 -8.75 5.33
N VAL A 167 -2.18 -8.80 4.66
CA VAL A 167 -2.78 -7.62 4.02
C VAL A 167 -3.15 -6.56 5.07
N MET A 168 -3.82 -6.94 6.16
CA MET A 168 -4.15 -6.01 7.26
C MET A 168 -2.89 -5.38 7.87
N PHE A 169 -1.84 -6.16 8.10
CA PHE A 169 -0.57 -5.66 8.62
C PHE A 169 0.08 -4.65 7.66
N LEU A 170 0.09 -4.94 6.35
CA LEU A 170 0.62 -4.03 5.34
C LEU A 170 -0.17 -2.72 5.28
N ILE A 171 -1.51 -2.78 5.28
CA ILE A 171 -2.40 -1.60 5.31
C ILE A 171 -2.11 -0.73 6.55
N LEU A 172 -2.07 -1.34 7.73
CA LEU A 172 -1.83 -0.62 8.98
C LEU A 172 -0.43 0.02 8.99
N THR A 173 0.61 -0.75 8.62
CA THR A 173 1.98 -0.23 8.61
C THR A 173 2.19 0.86 7.59
N GLY A 174 1.59 0.78 6.41
CA GLY A 174 1.63 1.85 5.41
C GLY A 174 0.87 3.11 5.84
N GLY A 175 -0.26 2.94 6.54
CA GLY A 175 -1.14 4.06 6.95
C GLY A 175 -0.67 4.86 8.16
N ILE A 176 0.15 4.31 9.05
CA ILE A 176 0.55 5.02 10.30
C ILE A 176 1.48 6.22 10.08
N GLY A 177 2.09 6.35 8.91
CA GLY A 177 2.96 7.47 8.55
C GLY A 177 4.43 7.31 8.96
N PHE A 178 5.30 7.96 8.19
CA PHE A 178 6.76 7.78 8.28
C PHE A 178 7.40 8.38 9.54
N ILE A 179 6.80 9.43 10.12
CA ILE A 179 7.26 9.99 11.40
C ILE A 179 7.09 8.97 12.52
N VAL A 180 5.96 8.28 12.54
CA VAL A 180 5.68 7.23 13.52
C VAL A 180 6.70 6.11 13.39
N TRP A 181 7.06 5.72 12.16
CA TRP A 181 8.11 4.74 11.90
C TRP A 181 9.47 5.14 12.46
N ASP A 182 9.90 6.39 12.20
CA ASP A 182 11.19 6.87 12.72
C ASP A 182 11.19 6.92 14.25
N ASP A 183 10.09 7.34 14.86
CA ASP A 183 9.93 7.39 16.31
C ASP A 183 9.92 5.99 16.95
N LEU A 184 9.18 5.03 16.35
CA LEU A 184 9.18 3.63 16.76
C LEU A 184 10.58 3.00 16.67
N MET A 185 11.30 3.26 15.58
CA MET A 185 12.67 2.74 15.41
C MET A 185 13.66 3.35 16.41
N ARG A 186 13.51 4.63 16.78
CA ARG A 186 14.37 5.32 17.75
C ARG A 186 14.09 4.89 19.18
N ASN A 187 12.81 4.85 19.57
CA ASN A 187 12.39 4.65 20.96
C ASN A 187 11.94 3.22 21.26
N LYS A 188 11.90 2.32 20.24
CA LYS A 188 11.48 0.91 20.36
C LYS A 188 10.17 0.78 21.14
N TRP A 189 10.13 -0.06 22.19
CA TRP A 189 8.95 -0.33 23.01
C TRP A 189 8.68 0.68 24.15
N HIS A 190 9.40 1.83 24.16
CA HIS A 190 9.25 2.80 25.25
C HIS A 190 8.15 3.84 24.95
N PHE A 191 6.88 3.47 25.10
CA PHE A 191 5.72 4.33 24.81
C PHE A 191 5.80 5.72 25.46
N LYS A 192 6.35 5.81 26.67
CA LYS A 192 6.51 7.11 27.39
C LYS A 192 7.40 8.10 26.63
N LYS A 193 8.38 7.60 25.87
CA LYS A 193 9.37 8.42 25.13
C LYS A 193 8.88 8.82 23.72
N TYR A 194 7.75 8.28 23.26
CA TYR A 194 7.22 8.63 21.94
C TYR A 194 6.76 10.07 21.86
N LEU A 195 6.89 10.65 20.67
CA LEU A 195 6.34 11.95 20.35
C LEU A 195 4.82 11.94 20.56
N LEU A 196 4.26 13.10 20.91
CA LEU A 196 2.80 13.23 21.07
C LEU A 196 2.06 12.80 19.82
N HIS A 197 2.55 13.17 18.64
CA HIS A 197 2.03 12.75 17.35
C HIS A 197 1.92 11.21 17.23
N THR A 198 3.01 10.50 17.54
CA THR A 198 3.06 9.02 17.51
C THR A 198 2.05 8.39 18.46
N LYS A 199 1.94 8.94 19.69
CA LYS A 199 0.96 8.45 20.68
C LYS A 199 -0.47 8.62 20.18
N ILE A 200 -0.80 9.79 19.61
CA ILE A 200 -2.11 10.07 19.05
C ILE A 200 -2.41 9.11 17.91
N VAL A 201 -1.52 9.02 16.91
CA VAL A 201 -1.73 8.14 15.74
C VAL A 201 -1.96 6.69 16.17
N LEU A 202 -1.08 6.13 17.00
CA LEU A 202 -1.21 4.74 17.45
C LEU A 202 -2.50 4.50 18.23
N THR A 203 -2.85 5.41 19.16
CA THR A 203 -4.06 5.28 19.98
C THR A 203 -5.31 5.36 19.12
N PHE A 204 -5.39 6.32 18.19
CA PHE A 204 -6.55 6.48 17.31
C PHE A 204 -6.65 5.33 16.30
N THR A 205 -5.53 4.89 15.69
CA THR A 205 -5.56 3.76 14.75
C THR A 205 -6.08 2.50 15.42
N ILE A 206 -5.54 2.13 16.58
CA ILE A 206 -5.98 0.95 17.32
C ILE A 206 -7.43 1.14 17.79
N GLY A 207 -7.75 2.28 18.39
CA GLY A 207 -9.08 2.57 18.90
C GLY A 207 -10.16 2.51 17.84
N LEU A 208 -9.95 3.20 16.69
CA LEU A 208 -10.91 3.19 15.59
C LEU A 208 -11.05 1.81 14.96
N THR A 209 -9.95 1.06 14.79
CA THR A 209 -10.00 -0.30 14.24
C THR A 209 -10.82 -1.22 15.15
N VAL A 210 -10.57 -1.19 16.46
CA VAL A 210 -11.31 -2.00 17.43
C VAL A 210 -12.79 -1.61 17.49
N ILE A 211 -13.09 -0.30 17.58
CA ILE A 211 -14.46 0.20 17.60
C ILE A 211 -15.21 -0.20 16.33
N ALA A 212 -14.61 0.03 15.16
CA ALA A 212 -15.21 -0.34 13.88
C ALA A 212 -15.49 -1.85 13.81
N THR A 213 -14.52 -2.68 14.23
CA THR A 213 -14.70 -4.14 14.26
C THR A 213 -15.88 -4.54 15.15
N ILE A 214 -15.97 -3.98 16.36
CA ILE A 214 -17.07 -4.28 17.28
C ILE A 214 -18.42 -3.83 16.68
N VAL A 215 -18.46 -2.61 16.11
CA VAL A 215 -19.69 -2.08 15.49
C VAL A 215 -20.14 -2.97 14.34
N PHE A 216 -19.24 -3.37 13.42
CA PHE A 216 -19.57 -4.30 12.35
C PHE A 216 -20.05 -5.65 12.87
N LEU A 217 -19.36 -6.25 13.84
CA LEU A 217 -19.78 -7.51 14.44
C LEU A 217 -21.18 -7.43 15.05
N VAL A 218 -21.50 -6.33 15.73
CA VAL A 218 -22.83 -6.16 16.37
C VAL A 218 -23.92 -5.91 15.34
N LEU A 219 -23.66 -5.04 14.35
CA LEU A 219 -24.67 -4.67 13.33
C LEU A 219 -24.93 -5.82 12.35
N GLU A 220 -23.90 -6.54 11.93
CA GLU A 220 -24.00 -7.60 10.91
C GLU A 220 -24.27 -8.99 11.48
N ASN A 221 -24.35 -9.14 12.81
CA ASN A 221 -24.61 -10.42 13.45
C ASN A 221 -25.94 -11.08 13.03
N HIS A 222 -26.92 -10.26 12.61
CA HIS A 222 -28.20 -10.71 12.05
C HIS A 222 -28.30 -10.56 10.53
N GLY A 223 -27.26 -10.02 9.87
CA GLY A 223 -27.18 -9.79 8.43
C GLY A 223 -26.24 -10.77 7.74
N VAL A 224 -25.19 -10.23 7.13
CA VAL A 224 -24.22 -11.01 6.32
C VAL A 224 -23.49 -12.07 7.17
N LEU A 225 -23.28 -11.84 8.46
CA LEU A 225 -22.59 -12.77 9.37
C LEU A 225 -23.50 -13.87 9.95
N ALA A 226 -24.82 -13.81 9.73
CA ALA A 226 -25.79 -14.73 10.34
C ALA A 226 -25.62 -16.22 9.92
N GLY A 227 -24.76 -16.54 8.99
CA GLY A 227 -24.43 -17.91 8.56
C GLY A 227 -22.97 -18.30 8.72
N LEU A 228 -22.11 -17.37 9.19
CA LEU A 228 -20.70 -17.61 9.38
C LEU A 228 -20.46 -18.04 10.83
N THR A 229 -20.03 -19.29 11.05
CA THR A 229 -19.52 -19.70 12.36
C THR A 229 -18.23 -18.92 12.64
N PRO A 230 -18.06 -18.35 13.85
CA PRO A 230 -16.78 -17.76 14.23
C PRO A 230 -15.72 -18.87 14.24
N GLY A 231 -14.87 -18.88 13.19
CA GLY A 231 -13.74 -19.77 13.06
C GLY A 231 -12.52 -19.24 13.82
#